data_2d2f80d9c60d36d3f86bb47708c2a273
#
_entry.id   2d2f80d9c60d36d3f86bb47708c2a273
#
_cell.length_a   1.000
_cell.length_b   1.000
_cell.length_c   1.000
_cell.angle_alpha   90.00
_cell.angle_beta   90.00
_cell.angle_gamma   90.00
#
_symmetry.space_group_name_H-M   'P 1'
#
loop_
_entity.id
_entity.type
_entity.pdbx_description
1 polymer ?
#
loop_
_entity_poly.entity_id
_entity_poly.type
_entity_poly.pdbx_seq_one_letter_code
_entity_poly.pdbx_strand_id
1 'polypeptide(L)'
;MSTTLWSCNDTPDYNDAYDNTTATTAVAQKLVAGTGLIGHMIDDRTWTVTDGVEATEIAYVSYEGYTTKMFVVEVDLSNPAISIAASLPDNGTTFKMQSMTRQALAADAAGNKVWAGFNADFFNMTTGVPRGPVHRNGVMLKNTFDSGERSVFYITRDKKAAVAHRDDYPAVNASGVIQEAVGGGVMLMTEGELVTQEEEGLEPRTAVGVSEDGKTVWFLVVDGRNWSYSNGMRYQELGLCFQSIGAHDAINLDGGGSTTFLVRTTPEFTDDRFKVCNWPCDNGGQERAVGDGLLIISNQ
;
A
#
# COMPACT_ATOMS: atom_id res chain seq x y z
N MET A 1 -20.47 61.76 -23.51
CA MET A 1 -19.42 60.99 -22.82
C MET A 1 -20.10 59.72 -22.27
N SER A 2 -19.90 58.60 -22.94
CA SER A 2 -20.44 57.32 -22.52
C SER A 2 -19.41 56.57 -21.69
N THR A 3 -19.67 56.40 -20.41
CA THR A 3 -18.87 55.59 -19.50
C THR A 3 -19.29 54.14 -19.64
N THR A 4 -18.49 53.37 -20.36
CA THR A 4 -18.56 51.92 -20.34
C THR A 4 -18.07 51.41 -18.97
N LEU A 5 -19.02 50.92 -18.15
CA LEU A 5 -18.71 50.15 -16.95
C LEU A 5 -18.20 48.78 -17.40
N TRP A 6 -16.96 48.50 -17.17
CA TRP A 6 -16.41 47.15 -17.27
C TRP A 6 -16.96 46.35 -16.08
N SER A 7 -17.80 45.38 -16.38
CA SER A 7 -18.24 44.35 -15.41
C SER A 7 -17.11 43.37 -15.26
N CYS A 8 -16.50 43.29 -14.08
CA CYS A 8 -15.65 42.17 -13.67
C CYS A 8 -16.52 40.96 -13.29
N ASN A 9 -17.10 40.33 -14.29
CA ASN A 9 -17.87 39.10 -14.12
C ASN A 9 -17.24 37.92 -14.87
N ASP A 10 -15.93 37.96 -15.11
CA ASP A 10 -15.19 36.76 -15.44
C ASP A 10 -14.68 36.13 -14.12
N THR A 11 -15.57 35.48 -13.38
CA THR A 11 -15.12 34.38 -12.53
C THR A 11 -14.58 33.34 -13.48
N PRO A 12 -13.27 32.99 -13.41
CA PRO A 12 -12.75 31.90 -14.20
C PRO A 12 -13.64 30.69 -13.95
N ASP A 13 -14.12 30.05 -15.00
CA ASP A 13 -14.78 28.74 -14.85
C ASP A 13 -13.68 27.76 -14.48
N TYR A 14 -13.51 27.55 -13.17
CA TYR A 14 -12.51 26.61 -12.65
C TYR A 14 -12.74 25.17 -13.10
N ASN A 15 -13.92 24.86 -13.67
CA ASN A 15 -14.19 23.54 -14.24
C ASN A 15 -13.38 23.30 -15.53
N ASP A 16 -13.02 24.36 -16.28
CA ASP A 16 -12.17 24.22 -17.46
C ASP A 16 -10.66 24.21 -17.11
N ALA A 17 -10.28 24.50 -15.87
CA ALA A 17 -8.88 24.59 -15.46
C ALA A 17 -8.26 23.22 -15.10
N TYR A 18 -9.08 22.19 -14.91
CA TYR A 18 -8.63 20.87 -14.50
C TYR A 18 -9.01 19.82 -15.54
N ASP A 19 -8.05 19.52 -16.41
CA ASP A 19 -8.21 18.46 -17.41
C ASP A 19 -7.67 17.13 -16.84
N ASN A 20 -8.60 16.23 -16.50
CA ASN A 20 -8.28 14.88 -16.01
C ASN A 20 -7.78 13.95 -17.12
N THR A 21 -7.84 14.38 -18.37
CA THR A 21 -7.40 13.59 -19.54
C THR A 21 -5.88 13.48 -19.64
N THR A 22 -5.14 14.19 -18.79
CA THR A 22 -3.66 14.15 -18.76
C THR A 22 -3.08 12.90 -18.11
N ALA A 23 -3.88 12.03 -17.51
CA ALA A 23 -3.40 10.73 -17.00
C ALA A 23 -2.88 9.86 -18.15
N THR A 24 -1.61 9.45 -18.05
CA THR A 24 -0.90 8.74 -19.13
C THR A 24 -0.79 7.24 -18.89
N THR A 25 -0.72 6.82 -17.63
CA THR A 25 -0.61 5.39 -17.26
C THR A 25 -1.99 4.74 -17.13
N ALA A 26 -2.06 3.44 -17.41
CA ALA A 26 -3.31 2.68 -17.33
C ALA A 26 -3.93 2.71 -15.92
N VAL A 27 -3.09 2.67 -14.88
CA VAL A 27 -3.54 2.75 -13.48
C VAL A 27 -4.13 4.13 -13.18
N ALA A 28 -3.43 5.22 -13.54
CA ALA A 28 -3.93 6.57 -13.31
C ALA A 28 -5.24 6.84 -14.07
N GLN A 29 -5.36 6.34 -15.31
CA GLN A 29 -6.59 6.45 -16.09
C GLN A 29 -7.78 5.73 -15.42
N LYS A 30 -7.57 4.54 -14.85
CA LYS A 30 -8.60 3.84 -14.07
C LYS A 30 -9.01 4.64 -12.84
N LEU A 31 -8.05 5.22 -12.11
CA LEU A 31 -8.33 6.02 -10.92
C LEU A 31 -9.10 7.31 -11.27
N VAL A 32 -8.73 8.01 -12.34
CA VAL A 32 -9.47 9.18 -12.85
C VAL A 32 -10.91 8.82 -13.19
N ALA A 33 -11.10 7.72 -13.90
CA ALA A 33 -12.43 7.30 -14.35
C ALA A 33 -13.34 6.76 -13.24
N GLY A 34 -12.75 6.11 -12.22
CA GLY A 34 -13.51 5.32 -11.24
C GLY A 34 -13.68 5.94 -9.86
N THR A 35 -12.80 6.88 -9.46
CA THR A 35 -12.79 7.34 -8.05
C THR A 35 -13.57 8.63 -7.82
N GLY A 36 -13.62 9.52 -8.78
CA GLY A 36 -14.11 10.90 -8.58
C GLY A 36 -13.24 11.75 -7.65
N LEU A 37 -12.02 11.30 -7.31
CA LEU A 37 -11.12 12.01 -6.39
C LEU A 37 -10.22 13.02 -7.10
N ILE A 38 -9.78 12.70 -8.32
CA ILE A 38 -8.72 13.41 -9.02
C ILE A 38 -9.30 14.61 -9.77
N GLY A 39 -9.04 15.81 -9.27
CA GLY A 39 -9.39 17.06 -9.92
C GLY A 39 -8.40 17.46 -11.01
N HIS A 40 -7.11 17.29 -10.74
CA HIS A 40 -6.04 17.60 -11.69
C HIS A 40 -4.87 16.65 -11.52
N MET A 41 -4.49 15.96 -12.59
CA MET A 41 -3.27 15.13 -12.62
C MET A 41 -2.04 16.03 -12.74
N ILE A 42 -1.12 15.93 -11.79
CA ILE A 42 0.16 16.64 -11.82
C ILE A 42 1.19 15.82 -12.62
N ASP A 43 1.34 14.54 -12.28
CA ASP A 43 2.29 13.63 -12.92
C ASP A 43 1.92 12.19 -12.64
N ASP A 44 2.14 11.29 -13.61
CA ASP A 44 2.01 9.85 -13.43
C ASP A 44 3.03 9.10 -14.28
N ARG A 45 3.61 8.05 -13.70
CA ARG A 45 4.55 7.17 -14.41
C ARG A 45 4.51 5.75 -13.88
N THR A 46 4.66 4.79 -14.78
CA THR A 46 4.82 3.37 -14.45
C THR A 46 6.24 2.89 -14.78
N TRP A 47 6.77 2.02 -13.94
CA TRP A 47 8.02 1.30 -14.21
C TRP A 47 7.93 -0.14 -13.75
N THR A 48 8.68 -1.01 -14.42
CA THR A 48 8.81 -2.41 -14.03
C THR A 48 9.85 -2.52 -12.91
N VAL A 49 9.44 -3.07 -11.76
CA VAL A 49 10.32 -3.38 -10.63
C VAL A 49 11.08 -4.68 -10.92
N THR A 50 10.35 -5.69 -11.38
CA THR A 50 10.85 -6.97 -11.92
C THR A 50 9.76 -7.60 -12.77
N ASP A 51 10.05 -8.67 -13.49
CA ASP A 51 9.02 -9.39 -14.25
C ASP A 51 7.85 -9.83 -13.34
N GLY A 52 6.63 -9.45 -13.72
CA GLY A 52 5.42 -9.66 -12.91
C GLY A 52 5.21 -8.65 -11.77
N VAL A 53 6.02 -7.59 -11.67
CA VAL A 53 5.85 -6.52 -10.66
C VAL A 53 6.02 -5.16 -11.29
N GLU A 54 4.95 -4.38 -11.31
CA GLU A 54 4.94 -3.00 -11.80
C GLU A 54 4.58 -2.02 -10.70
N ALA A 55 5.22 -0.86 -10.72
CA ALA A 55 4.92 0.24 -9.82
C ALA A 55 4.51 1.47 -10.61
N THR A 56 3.43 2.11 -10.18
CA THR A 56 2.94 3.38 -10.73
C THR A 56 2.99 4.45 -9.66
N GLU A 57 3.70 5.50 -9.92
CA GLU A 57 3.76 6.72 -9.10
C GLU A 57 2.75 7.72 -9.66
N ILE A 58 1.96 8.33 -8.79
CA ILE A 58 0.88 9.25 -9.16
C ILE A 58 0.91 10.46 -8.23
N ALA A 59 0.85 11.65 -8.81
CA ALA A 59 0.69 12.91 -8.09
C ALA A 59 -0.49 13.68 -8.67
N TYR A 60 -1.40 14.14 -7.81
CA TYR A 60 -2.58 14.86 -8.24
C TYR A 60 -3.05 15.90 -7.21
N VAL A 61 -3.92 16.81 -7.64
CA VAL A 61 -4.74 17.65 -6.77
C VAL A 61 -6.15 17.07 -6.79
N SER A 62 -6.73 16.83 -5.63
CA SER A 62 -8.11 16.36 -5.50
C SER A 62 -9.12 17.46 -5.84
N TYR A 63 -10.39 17.11 -6.09
CA TYR A 63 -11.46 18.09 -6.22
C TYR A 63 -11.66 18.96 -4.96
N GLU A 64 -11.23 18.47 -3.80
CA GLU A 64 -11.23 19.25 -2.55
C GLU A 64 -10.02 20.20 -2.44
N GLY A 65 -9.08 20.18 -3.40
CA GLY A 65 -7.91 21.04 -3.42
C GLY A 65 -6.69 20.51 -2.65
N TYR A 66 -6.69 19.24 -2.24
CA TYR A 66 -5.55 18.61 -1.57
C TYR A 66 -4.58 17.99 -2.57
N THR A 67 -3.29 18.25 -2.40
CA THR A 67 -2.24 17.51 -3.09
C THR A 67 -2.12 16.10 -2.51
N THR A 68 -1.97 15.10 -3.37
CA THR A 68 -1.78 13.71 -2.99
C THR A 68 -0.68 13.08 -3.84
N LYS A 69 0.23 12.40 -3.18
CA LYS A 69 1.27 11.57 -3.79
C LYS A 69 1.07 10.13 -3.36
N MET A 70 0.93 9.24 -4.33
CA MET A 70 0.69 7.82 -4.07
C MET A 70 1.47 6.92 -5.02
N PHE A 71 1.62 5.69 -4.60
CA PHE A 71 2.19 4.59 -5.38
C PHE A 71 1.21 3.43 -5.39
N VAL A 72 1.00 2.87 -6.57
CA VAL A 72 0.26 1.62 -6.78
C VAL A 72 1.24 0.58 -7.28
N VAL A 73 1.42 -0.50 -6.53
CA VAL A 73 2.30 -1.61 -6.94
C VAL A 73 1.46 -2.83 -7.22
N GLU A 74 1.48 -3.30 -8.46
CA GLU A 74 0.78 -4.49 -8.91
C GLU A 74 1.74 -5.68 -8.95
N VAL A 75 1.32 -6.80 -8.35
CA VAL A 75 2.08 -8.04 -8.25
C VAL A 75 1.30 -9.18 -8.86
N ASP A 76 1.84 -9.80 -9.91
CA ASP A 76 1.29 -10.99 -10.55
C ASP A 76 1.83 -12.27 -9.89
N LEU A 77 1.03 -12.88 -9.02
CA LEU A 77 1.34 -14.16 -8.39
C LEU A 77 1.17 -15.38 -9.31
N SER A 78 0.61 -15.21 -10.51
CA SER A 78 0.62 -16.26 -11.53
C SER A 78 2.01 -16.47 -12.11
N ASN A 79 2.90 -15.47 -12.00
CA ASN A 79 4.32 -15.64 -12.29
C ASN A 79 4.96 -16.58 -11.24
N PRO A 80 5.43 -17.79 -11.64
CA PRO A 80 5.96 -18.77 -10.70
C PRO A 80 7.22 -18.30 -9.97
N ALA A 81 7.95 -17.33 -10.53
CA ALA A 81 9.16 -16.78 -9.94
C ALA A 81 8.90 -15.80 -8.79
N ILE A 82 7.71 -15.17 -8.75
CA ILE A 82 7.37 -14.13 -7.77
C ILE A 82 6.62 -14.72 -6.58
N SER A 83 6.90 -14.21 -5.39
CA SER A 83 6.18 -14.53 -4.15
C SER A 83 6.13 -13.29 -3.25
N ILE A 84 5.19 -13.29 -2.31
CA ILE A 84 5.11 -12.31 -1.23
C ILE A 84 5.39 -13.03 0.09
N ALA A 85 6.32 -12.52 0.87
CA ALA A 85 6.75 -13.09 2.14
C ALA A 85 6.52 -12.10 3.30
N ALA A 86 6.09 -12.59 4.44
CA ALA A 86 6.07 -11.83 5.67
C ALA A 86 7.51 -11.55 6.13
N SER A 87 7.79 -10.30 6.46
CA SER A 87 9.10 -9.83 6.92
C SER A 87 9.08 -9.52 8.40
N LEU A 88 10.13 -9.94 9.08
CA LEU A 88 10.37 -9.64 10.47
C LEU A 88 11.81 -9.13 10.66
N PRO A 89 12.09 -8.35 11.71
CA PRO A 89 13.43 -7.85 12.01
C PRO A 89 14.50 -8.93 11.99
N ASP A 90 15.66 -8.59 11.38
CA ASP A 90 16.82 -9.47 11.17
C ASP A 90 16.50 -10.77 10.43
N ASN A 91 15.44 -10.79 9.63
CA ASN A 91 14.93 -11.99 8.97
C ASN A 91 14.66 -13.16 9.96
N GLY A 92 14.38 -12.81 11.22
CA GLY A 92 14.20 -13.74 12.34
C GLY A 92 12.73 -14.08 12.61
N THR A 93 12.48 -14.58 13.84
CA THR A 93 11.14 -14.92 14.36
C THR A 93 10.82 -14.19 15.67
N THR A 94 11.74 -13.34 16.13
CA THR A 94 11.57 -12.55 17.36
C THR A 94 11.01 -11.19 17.03
N PHE A 95 9.94 -10.80 17.72
CA PHE A 95 9.32 -9.50 17.55
C PHE A 95 10.18 -8.40 18.17
N LYS A 96 10.48 -7.39 17.40
CA LYS A 96 11.14 -6.13 17.73
C LYS A 96 10.87 -5.13 16.62
N MET A 97 11.50 -3.98 16.59
CA MET A 97 11.34 -2.99 15.54
C MET A 97 12.62 -2.85 14.72
N GLN A 98 12.46 -2.72 13.39
CA GLN A 98 13.54 -2.47 12.45
C GLN A 98 12.99 -1.77 11.22
N SER A 99 13.76 -0.86 10.58
CA SER A 99 13.30 -0.22 9.33
C SER A 99 13.12 -1.24 8.22
N MET A 100 12.20 -0.96 7.30
CA MET A 100 11.93 -1.87 6.18
C MET A 100 13.16 -2.10 5.30
N THR A 101 13.99 -1.06 5.08
CA THR A 101 15.26 -1.22 4.36
C THR A 101 16.17 -2.27 5.03
N ARG A 102 16.28 -2.24 6.36
CA ARG A 102 17.09 -3.24 7.08
C ARG A 102 16.47 -4.63 7.09
N GLN A 103 15.15 -4.73 7.18
CA GLN A 103 14.45 -6.01 7.05
C GLN A 103 14.67 -6.61 5.64
N ALA A 104 14.55 -5.79 4.58
CA ALA A 104 14.82 -6.21 3.21
C ALA A 104 16.27 -6.67 3.03
N LEU A 105 17.25 -5.90 3.54
CA LEU A 105 18.68 -6.28 3.50
C LEU A 105 18.95 -7.62 4.20
N ALA A 106 18.31 -7.87 5.33
CA ALA A 106 18.49 -9.11 6.09
C ALA A 106 17.84 -10.34 5.41
N ALA A 107 16.76 -10.13 4.67
CA ALA A 107 16.04 -11.21 3.99
C ALA A 107 16.64 -11.54 2.60
N ASP A 108 17.33 -10.57 1.99
CA ASP A 108 17.80 -10.63 0.61
C ASP A 108 19.06 -11.49 0.46
N ALA A 109 18.94 -12.61 -0.25
CA ALA A 109 20.00 -13.58 -0.47
C ALA A 109 19.89 -14.22 -1.87
N ALA A 110 20.94 -14.93 -2.28
CA ALA A 110 20.88 -15.77 -3.47
C ALA A 110 19.76 -16.83 -3.31
N GLY A 111 18.86 -16.91 -4.29
CA GLY A 111 17.69 -17.79 -4.25
C GLY A 111 16.50 -17.23 -3.42
N ASN A 112 16.64 -16.04 -2.86
CA ASN A 112 15.56 -15.30 -2.17
C ASN A 112 15.77 -13.80 -2.38
N LYS A 113 15.72 -13.37 -3.65
CA LYS A 113 16.03 -12.00 -4.03
C LYS A 113 14.84 -11.08 -3.73
N VAL A 114 15.05 -10.07 -2.92
CA VAL A 114 14.04 -9.06 -2.59
C VAL A 114 14.02 -7.99 -3.67
N TRP A 115 12.83 -7.66 -4.17
CA TRP A 115 12.61 -6.64 -5.20
C TRP A 115 11.90 -5.40 -4.68
N ALA A 116 10.95 -5.57 -3.77
CA ALA A 116 10.24 -4.48 -3.11
C ALA A 116 9.85 -4.84 -1.68
N GLY A 117 9.51 -3.84 -0.88
CA GLY A 117 9.06 -4.04 0.49
C GLY A 117 8.14 -2.92 0.98
N PHE A 118 7.24 -3.30 1.88
CA PHE A 118 6.23 -2.44 2.50
C PHE A 118 6.16 -2.73 3.99
N ASN A 119 5.86 -1.69 4.79
CA ASN A 119 5.41 -1.91 6.16
C ASN A 119 4.05 -2.64 6.16
N ALA A 120 3.73 -3.37 7.23
CA ALA A 120 2.49 -4.13 7.29
C ALA A 120 1.63 -3.80 8.50
N ASP A 121 1.60 -4.65 9.53
CA ASP A 121 0.65 -4.49 10.62
C ASP A 121 0.97 -3.31 11.54
N PHE A 122 -0.05 -2.84 12.20
CA PHE A 122 0.10 -2.04 13.41
C PHE A 122 0.85 -2.85 14.47
N PHE A 123 1.61 -2.19 15.31
CA PHE A 123 2.41 -2.88 16.31
C PHE A 123 2.48 -2.10 17.63
N ASN A 124 2.92 -2.76 18.68
CA ASN A 124 3.21 -2.12 19.95
C ASN A 124 4.54 -1.34 19.82
N MET A 125 4.47 -0.02 19.92
CA MET A 125 5.61 0.90 19.75
C MET A 125 6.74 0.71 20.78
N THR A 126 6.51 -0.07 21.85
CA THR A 126 7.54 -0.36 22.86
C THR A 126 8.24 -1.70 22.59
N THR A 127 7.46 -2.70 22.15
CA THR A 127 7.96 -4.08 22.02
C THR A 127 8.17 -4.54 20.59
N GLY A 128 7.57 -3.85 19.61
CA GLY A 128 7.57 -4.26 18.21
C GLY A 128 6.62 -5.43 17.91
N VAL A 129 5.82 -5.89 18.87
CA VAL A 129 4.88 -7.00 18.66
C VAL A 129 3.74 -6.53 17.75
N PRO A 130 3.50 -7.18 16.57
CA PRO A 130 2.36 -6.89 15.70
C PRO A 130 1.02 -7.08 16.42
N ARG A 131 0.00 -6.33 16.01
CA ARG A 131 -1.32 -6.38 16.67
C ARG A 131 -2.22 -7.51 16.18
N GLY A 132 -1.96 -8.04 14.99
CA GLY A 132 -2.67 -9.18 14.40
C GLY A 132 -1.80 -10.43 14.31
N PRO A 133 -2.31 -11.47 13.64
CA PRO A 133 -1.60 -12.72 13.40
C PRO A 133 -0.36 -12.54 12.54
N VAL A 134 0.64 -13.39 12.77
CA VAL A 134 1.84 -13.47 11.95
C VAL A 134 2.12 -14.93 11.60
N HIS A 135 2.17 -15.24 10.31
CA HIS A 135 2.67 -16.52 9.80
C HIS A 135 3.85 -16.24 8.87
N ARG A 136 4.85 -17.09 8.94
CA ARG A 136 6.02 -17.02 8.09
C ARG A 136 6.51 -18.40 7.70
N ASN A 137 6.67 -18.63 6.39
CA ASN A 137 7.07 -19.93 5.84
C ASN A 137 6.18 -21.10 6.35
N GLY A 138 4.88 -20.87 6.48
CA GLY A 138 3.92 -21.85 7.01
C GLY A 138 3.98 -22.07 8.52
N VAL A 139 4.80 -21.30 9.24
CA VAL A 139 4.90 -21.37 10.71
C VAL A 139 4.14 -20.19 11.33
N MET A 140 3.17 -20.51 12.18
CA MET A 140 2.41 -19.53 12.95
C MET A 140 3.26 -19.02 14.12
N LEU A 141 3.61 -17.72 14.09
CA LEU A 141 4.39 -17.06 15.15
C LEU A 141 3.48 -16.33 16.16
N LYS A 142 2.32 -15.86 15.71
CA LYS A 142 1.27 -15.23 16.53
C LYS A 142 -0.08 -15.52 15.90
N ASN A 143 -1.11 -15.79 16.70
CA ASN A 143 -2.46 -16.15 16.24
C ASN A 143 -3.57 -15.30 16.87
N THR A 144 -3.22 -14.17 17.46
CA THR A 144 -4.16 -13.32 18.20
C THR A 144 -4.24 -11.94 17.59
N PHE A 145 -5.40 -11.32 17.76
CA PHE A 145 -5.60 -9.90 17.46
C PHE A 145 -5.67 -9.09 18.77
N ASP A 146 -5.15 -7.88 18.72
CA ASP A 146 -5.46 -6.85 19.71
C ASP A 146 -6.91 -6.36 19.51
N SER A 147 -7.41 -5.52 20.41
CA SER A 147 -8.75 -4.91 20.32
C SER A 147 -8.90 -4.01 19.08
N GLY A 148 -10.15 -3.76 18.69
CA GLY A 148 -10.55 -2.91 17.58
C GLY A 148 -10.83 -3.69 16.30
N GLU A 149 -11.23 -2.98 15.26
CA GLU A 149 -11.41 -3.51 13.92
C GLU A 149 -10.06 -3.97 13.37
N ARG A 150 -10.00 -5.24 12.99
CA ARG A 150 -8.78 -5.89 12.53
C ARG A 150 -9.08 -6.92 11.46
N SER A 151 -8.09 -7.08 10.60
CA SER A 151 -8.09 -8.02 9.50
C SER A 151 -6.73 -8.70 9.38
N VAL A 152 -6.61 -9.60 8.44
CA VAL A 152 -5.37 -10.29 8.10
C VAL A 152 -5.24 -10.37 6.58
N PHE A 153 -4.07 -10.05 6.07
CA PHE A 153 -3.64 -10.40 4.72
C PHE A 153 -2.82 -11.68 4.79
N TYR A 154 -3.07 -12.63 3.90
CA TYR A 154 -2.32 -13.89 3.87
C TYR A 154 -2.10 -14.41 2.46
N ILE A 155 -1.01 -15.15 2.31
CA ILE A 155 -0.68 -15.93 1.12
C ILE A 155 -0.85 -17.40 1.49
N THR A 156 -1.54 -18.13 0.62
CA THR A 156 -1.74 -19.56 0.78
C THR A 156 -0.56 -20.38 0.24
N ARG A 157 -0.48 -21.66 0.59
CA ARG A 157 0.57 -22.59 0.12
C ARG A 157 0.56 -22.78 -1.40
N ASP A 158 -0.59 -22.58 -2.06
CA ASP A 158 -0.75 -22.60 -3.51
C ASP A 158 -0.58 -21.20 -4.15
N LYS A 159 0.05 -20.27 -3.42
CA LYS A 159 0.43 -18.93 -3.87
C LYS A 159 -0.78 -18.06 -4.27
N LYS A 160 -1.88 -18.16 -3.58
CA LYS A 160 -2.99 -17.21 -3.71
C LYS A 160 -2.97 -16.24 -2.55
N ALA A 161 -3.21 -14.99 -2.84
CA ALA A 161 -3.43 -13.95 -1.86
C ALA A 161 -4.89 -13.88 -1.46
N ALA A 162 -5.14 -13.61 -0.19
CA ALA A 162 -6.48 -13.33 0.31
C ALA A 162 -6.41 -12.41 1.54
N VAL A 163 -7.56 -11.85 1.89
CA VAL A 163 -7.76 -11.14 3.15
C VAL A 163 -8.91 -11.77 3.92
N ALA A 164 -8.92 -11.62 5.23
CA ALA A 164 -10.02 -12.08 6.07
C ALA A 164 -10.25 -11.09 7.22
N HIS A 165 -11.50 -10.88 7.59
CA HIS A 165 -11.83 -10.22 8.84
C HIS A 165 -11.38 -11.07 10.03
N ARG A 166 -11.12 -10.42 11.17
CA ARG A 166 -10.68 -11.09 12.40
C ARG A 166 -11.57 -12.25 12.84
N ASP A 167 -12.88 -12.15 12.58
CA ASP A 167 -13.85 -13.16 12.99
C ASP A 167 -13.79 -14.40 12.10
N ASP A 168 -13.33 -14.27 10.86
CA ASP A 168 -13.17 -15.38 9.90
C ASP A 168 -11.80 -16.06 10.02
N TYR A 169 -10.80 -15.35 10.55
CA TYR A 169 -9.44 -15.86 10.67
C TYR A 169 -9.33 -17.20 11.41
N PRO A 170 -10.07 -17.49 12.50
CA PRO A 170 -9.97 -18.81 13.15
C PRO A 170 -10.26 -19.98 12.22
N ALA A 171 -11.24 -19.86 11.31
CA ALA A 171 -11.56 -20.87 10.32
C ALA A 171 -10.45 -20.98 9.26
N VAL A 172 -9.96 -19.85 8.76
CA VAL A 172 -8.84 -19.82 7.81
C VAL A 172 -7.58 -20.43 8.41
N ASN A 173 -7.23 -20.10 9.65
CA ASN A 173 -6.08 -20.68 10.35
C ASN A 173 -6.23 -22.19 10.56
N ALA A 174 -7.41 -22.64 10.95
CA ALA A 174 -7.68 -24.08 11.16
C ALA A 174 -7.59 -24.90 9.87
N SER A 175 -7.81 -24.30 8.71
CA SER A 175 -7.68 -24.98 7.41
C SER A 175 -6.23 -25.36 7.05
N GLY A 176 -5.24 -24.74 7.70
CA GLY A 176 -3.81 -24.98 7.46
C GLY A 176 -3.29 -24.52 6.11
N VAL A 177 -4.02 -23.65 5.39
CA VAL A 177 -3.64 -23.18 4.06
C VAL A 177 -2.59 -22.05 4.10
N ILE A 178 -2.44 -21.35 5.22
CA ILE A 178 -1.61 -20.16 5.33
C ILE A 178 -0.12 -20.49 5.19
N GLN A 179 0.54 -19.81 4.27
CA GLN A 179 2.00 -19.83 4.10
C GLN A 179 2.62 -18.59 4.76
N GLU A 180 2.10 -17.40 4.43
CA GLU A 180 2.52 -16.12 4.97
C GLU A 180 1.28 -15.36 5.47
N ALA A 181 1.38 -14.63 6.57
CA ALA A 181 0.32 -13.74 7.01
C ALA A 181 0.86 -12.60 7.85
N VAL A 182 0.24 -11.43 7.71
CA VAL A 182 0.41 -10.26 8.55
C VAL A 182 -0.95 -9.69 8.92
N GLY A 183 -1.07 -9.13 10.12
CA GLY A 183 -2.26 -8.42 10.53
C GLY A 183 -2.47 -7.13 9.72
N GLY A 184 -3.66 -6.57 9.86
CA GLY A 184 -4.06 -5.29 9.28
C GLY A 184 -5.13 -4.60 10.12
N GLY A 185 -5.60 -3.46 9.63
CA GLY A 185 -6.66 -2.66 10.22
C GLY A 185 -8.04 -2.99 9.67
N VAL A 186 -8.76 -1.96 9.26
CA VAL A 186 -10.12 -2.07 8.75
C VAL A 186 -10.17 -2.72 7.37
N MET A 187 -11.27 -3.42 7.11
CA MET A 187 -11.63 -3.83 5.74
C MET A 187 -12.02 -2.57 4.96
N LEU A 188 -11.50 -2.41 3.76
CA LEU A 188 -11.81 -1.33 2.83
C LEU A 188 -12.79 -1.79 1.74
N MET A 189 -12.66 -3.05 1.35
CA MET A 189 -13.53 -3.73 0.40
C MET A 189 -13.77 -5.18 0.83
N THR A 190 -14.93 -5.70 0.51
CA THR A 190 -15.30 -7.11 0.72
C THR A 190 -16.19 -7.56 -0.44
N GLU A 191 -15.84 -8.68 -1.09
CA GLU A 191 -16.60 -9.28 -2.19
C GLU A 191 -16.92 -8.29 -3.33
N GLY A 192 -15.95 -7.41 -3.66
CA GLY A 192 -16.07 -6.39 -4.72
C GLY A 192 -16.79 -5.11 -4.29
N GLU A 193 -17.35 -5.07 -3.08
CA GLU A 193 -18.11 -3.94 -2.57
C GLU A 193 -17.31 -3.10 -1.57
N LEU A 194 -17.55 -1.79 -1.57
CA LEU A 194 -16.93 -0.87 -0.61
C LEU A 194 -17.49 -1.08 0.80
N VAL A 195 -16.59 -1.14 1.77
CA VAL A 195 -16.96 -1.06 3.18
C VAL A 195 -16.98 0.43 3.59
N THR A 196 -18.13 0.88 4.09
CA THR A 196 -18.29 2.27 4.54
C THR A 196 -17.33 2.60 5.68
N GLN A 197 -16.61 3.70 5.56
CA GLN A 197 -15.64 4.19 6.53
C GLN A 197 -16.13 5.48 7.18
N GLU A 198 -15.99 5.58 8.50
CA GLU A 198 -16.35 6.79 9.26
C GLU A 198 -15.14 7.70 9.57
N GLU A 199 -13.93 7.19 9.39
CA GLU A 199 -12.70 7.93 9.67
C GLU A 199 -12.36 8.88 8.51
N GLU A 200 -12.35 10.19 8.81
CA GLU A 200 -12.19 11.28 7.84
C GLU A 200 -10.77 11.86 7.77
N GLY A 201 -9.84 11.31 8.53
CA GLY A 201 -8.47 11.82 8.61
C GLY A 201 -7.67 11.59 7.32
N LEU A 202 -7.13 12.67 6.75
CA LEU A 202 -6.13 12.60 5.68
C LEU A 202 -4.78 12.22 6.30
N GLU A 203 -4.35 10.99 6.07
CA GLU A 203 -3.15 10.43 6.69
C GLU A 203 -2.28 9.70 5.66
N PRO A 204 -0.96 9.57 5.90
CA PRO A 204 -0.15 8.61 5.16
C PRO A 204 -0.72 7.21 5.34
N ARG A 205 -0.82 6.44 4.26
CA ARG A 205 -1.46 5.13 4.27
C ARG A 205 -0.61 4.08 3.57
N THR A 206 -0.67 2.87 4.09
CA THR A 206 -0.30 1.64 3.39
C THR A 206 -1.50 0.73 3.41
N ALA A 207 -1.83 0.14 2.27
CA ALA A 207 -2.98 -0.74 2.13
C ALA A 207 -2.69 -1.83 1.10
N VAL A 208 -3.42 -2.94 1.17
CA VAL A 208 -3.29 -4.08 0.27
C VAL A 208 -4.66 -4.55 -0.20
N GLY A 209 -4.78 -4.82 -1.50
CA GLY A 209 -5.96 -5.39 -2.12
C GLY A 209 -5.61 -6.62 -2.93
N VAL A 210 -6.58 -7.49 -3.14
CA VAL A 210 -6.42 -8.76 -3.84
C VAL A 210 -7.51 -8.93 -4.90
N SER A 211 -7.20 -9.61 -6.01
CA SER A 211 -8.19 -10.02 -7.00
C SER A 211 -9.05 -11.18 -6.48
N GLU A 212 -10.21 -11.39 -7.09
CA GLU A 212 -11.15 -12.48 -6.75
C GLU A 212 -10.48 -13.87 -6.81
N ASP A 213 -9.61 -14.10 -7.78
CA ASP A 213 -8.89 -15.35 -7.95
C ASP A 213 -7.63 -15.47 -7.06
N GLY A 214 -7.27 -14.39 -6.35
CA GLY A 214 -6.12 -14.30 -5.47
C GLY A 214 -4.76 -14.24 -6.19
N LYS A 215 -4.73 -14.00 -7.50
CA LYS A 215 -3.49 -14.01 -8.29
C LYS A 215 -2.87 -12.65 -8.51
N THR A 216 -3.65 -11.59 -8.38
CA THR A 216 -3.14 -10.22 -8.44
C THR A 216 -3.23 -9.58 -7.06
N VAL A 217 -2.15 -8.96 -6.63
CA VAL A 217 -2.09 -8.17 -5.40
C VAL A 217 -1.71 -6.75 -5.73
N TRP A 218 -2.44 -5.79 -5.16
CA TRP A 218 -2.11 -4.37 -5.26
C TRP A 218 -1.73 -3.83 -3.89
N PHE A 219 -0.60 -3.15 -3.81
CA PHE A 219 -0.25 -2.32 -2.67
C PHE A 219 -0.49 -0.86 -3.04
N LEU A 220 -1.19 -0.13 -2.18
CA LEU A 220 -1.33 1.32 -2.24
C LEU A 220 -0.51 1.92 -1.11
N VAL A 221 0.40 2.83 -1.45
CA VAL A 221 1.20 3.59 -0.50
C VAL A 221 0.98 5.06 -0.77
N VAL A 222 0.49 5.80 0.20
CA VAL A 222 0.12 7.21 0.09
C VAL A 222 0.94 8.02 1.08
N ASP A 223 1.70 8.98 0.59
CA ASP A 223 2.38 9.97 1.43
C ASP A 223 1.36 10.92 2.08
N GLY A 224 1.72 11.53 3.18
CA GLY A 224 0.83 12.46 3.85
C GLY A 224 1.50 13.33 4.89
N ARG A 225 0.68 14.10 5.64
CA ARG A 225 1.12 15.04 6.68
C ARG A 225 2.07 16.12 6.19
N ASN A 226 2.06 16.40 4.88
CA ASN A 226 2.83 17.44 4.26
C ASN A 226 1.97 18.18 3.24
N TRP A 227 1.31 19.26 3.67
CA TRP A 227 0.32 20.00 2.91
C TRP A 227 0.82 20.57 1.56
N SER A 228 2.12 20.80 1.42
CA SER A 228 2.72 21.28 0.18
C SER A 228 3.14 20.17 -0.79
N TYR A 229 3.10 18.92 -0.35
CA TYR A 229 3.56 17.76 -1.12
C TYR A 229 2.50 16.67 -1.21
N SER A 230 2.00 16.18 -0.07
CA SER A 230 0.93 15.21 0.00
C SER A 230 0.21 15.33 1.34
N ASN A 231 -1.11 15.47 1.31
CA ASN A 231 -1.91 15.58 2.52
C ASN A 231 -2.22 14.20 3.13
N GLY A 232 -2.25 13.17 2.32
CA GLY A 232 -2.68 11.83 2.69
C GLY A 232 -3.99 11.44 2.03
N MET A 233 -4.60 10.38 2.55
CA MET A 233 -5.85 9.82 2.02
C MET A 233 -6.72 9.26 3.14
N ARG A 234 -8.05 9.37 2.98
CA ARG A 234 -9.04 8.75 3.87
C ARG A 234 -9.19 7.27 3.56
N TYR A 235 -9.70 6.48 4.48
CA TYR A 235 -9.98 5.06 4.23
C TYR A 235 -11.00 4.84 3.11
N GLN A 236 -12.05 5.66 3.06
CA GLN A 236 -13.06 5.57 2.00
C GLN A 236 -12.44 5.79 0.62
N GLU A 237 -11.51 6.73 0.50
CA GLU A 237 -10.80 7.04 -0.75
C GLU A 237 -9.86 5.90 -1.18
N LEU A 238 -9.19 5.23 -0.20
CA LEU A 238 -8.42 4.02 -0.49
C LEU A 238 -9.29 2.91 -1.07
N GLY A 239 -10.48 2.69 -0.48
CA GLY A 239 -11.45 1.73 -1.01
C GLY A 239 -11.85 2.02 -2.44
N LEU A 240 -12.17 3.29 -2.76
CA LEU A 240 -12.48 3.74 -4.13
C LEU A 240 -11.32 3.49 -5.10
N CYS A 241 -10.07 3.73 -4.66
CA CYS A 241 -8.90 3.42 -5.47
C CYS A 241 -8.81 1.92 -5.78
N PHE A 242 -8.96 1.05 -4.77
CA PHE A 242 -8.93 -0.39 -4.95
C PHE A 242 -10.06 -0.88 -5.87
N GLN A 243 -11.28 -0.39 -5.68
CA GLN A 243 -12.41 -0.72 -6.55
C GLN A 243 -12.13 -0.33 -8.00
N SER A 244 -11.57 0.86 -8.23
CA SER A 244 -11.28 1.37 -9.58
C SER A 244 -10.22 0.56 -10.31
N ILE A 245 -9.24 -0.01 -9.61
CA ILE A 245 -8.20 -0.85 -10.23
C ILE A 245 -8.62 -2.31 -10.36
N GLY A 246 -9.72 -2.73 -9.74
CA GLY A 246 -10.31 -4.06 -9.88
C GLY A 246 -10.00 -5.03 -8.74
N ALA A 247 -9.68 -4.52 -7.55
CA ALA A 247 -9.57 -5.37 -6.36
C ALA A 247 -10.95 -5.92 -5.96
N HIS A 248 -10.97 -7.15 -5.44
CA HIS A 248 -12.15 -7.80 -4.90
C HIS A 248 -12.26 -7.58 -3.39
N ASP A 249 -11.16 -7.77 -2.68
CA ASP A 249 -11.05 -7.50 -1.26
C ASP A 249 -9.85 -6.60 -0.96
N ALA A 250 -9.95 -5.74 0.06
CA ALA A 250 -8.86 -4.86 0.44
C ALA A 250 -8.89 -4.51 1.93
N ILE A 251 -7.71 -4.32 2.51
CA ILE A 251 -7.53 -3.90 3.90
C ILE A 251 -6.53 -2.76 4.01
N ASN A 252 -6.71 -1.94 5.05
CA ASN A 252 -5.70 -0.99 5.46
C ASN A 252 -4.62 -1.68 6.30
N LEU A 253 -3.37 -1.34 6.07
CA LEU A 253 -2.22 -1.68 6.91
C LEU A 253 -1.84 -0.50 7.81
N ASP A 254 -0.73 -0.60 8.57
CA ASP A 254 -0.26 0.53 9.37
C ASP A 254 0.16 1.70 8.47
N GLY A 255 -0.16 2.89 8.91
CA GLY A 255 0.05 4.13 8.18
C GLY A 255 0.91 5.13 8.95
N GLY A 256 0.68 6.42 8.67
CA GLY A 256 1.39 7.51 9.33
C GLY A 256 2.90 7.43 9.10
N GLY A 257 3.68 7.53 10.19
CA GLY A 257 5.12 7.45 10.12
C GLY A 257 5.69 6.08 9.76
N SER A 258 4.87 5.02 9.80
CA SER A 258 5.26 3.66 9.37
C SER A 258 5.23 3.48 7.86
N THR A 259 4.44 4.31 7.14
CA THR A 259 4.26 4.20 5.70
C THR A 259 5.58 4.18 4.95
N THR A 260 5.91 3.03 4.37
CA THR A 260 7.18 2.79 3.68
C THR A 260 6.97 1.91 2.45
N PHE A 261 7.48 2.34 1.32
CA PHE A 261 7.63 1.58 0.09
C PHE A 261 9.07 1.68 -0.40
N LEU A 262 9.74 0.56 -0.53
CA LEU A 262 11.09 0.49 -1.08
C LEU A 262 11.18 -0.46 -2.26
N VAL A 263 12.15 -0.18 -3.13
CA VAL A 263 12.47 -1.04 -4.28
C VAL A 263 13.97 -1.30 -4.36
N ARG A 264 14.33 -2.44 -4.97
CA ARG A 264 15.68 -2.74 -5.38
C ARG A 264 16.09 -1.86 -6.57
N THR A 265 17.28 -1.28 -6.51
CA THR A 265 17.83 -0.38 -7.55
C THR A 265 18.96 -1.00 -8.37
N THR A 266 19.53 -2.11 -7.91
CA THR A 266 20.64 -2.82 -8.59
C THR A 266 20.46 -4.33 -8.45
N PRO A 267 20.86 -5.14 -9.47
CA PRO A 267 20.86 -6.59 -9.36
C PRO A 267 21.90 -7.13 -8.35
N GLU A 268 22.88 -6.33 -7.99
CA GLU A 268 23.98 -6.70 -7.11
C GLU A 268 23.56 -6.66 -5.61
N PHE A 269 24.33 -7.35 -4.75
CA PHE A 269 24.06 -7.42 -3.31
C PHE A 269 24.89 -6.38 -2.53
N THR A 270 24.81 -5.11 -2.96
CA THR A 270 25.43 -3.97 -2.28
C THR A 270 24.59 -3.50 -1.09
N ASP A 271 25.17 -2.77 -0.15
CA ASP A 271 24.46 -2.30 1.05
C ASP A 271 23.42 -1.21 0.75
N ASP A 272 23.56 -0.51 -0.38
CA ASP A 272 22.70 0.55 -0.86
C ASP A 272 21.71 0.11 -1.96
N ARG A 273 21.51 -1.22 -2.12
CA ARG A 273 20.68 -1.79 -3.18
C ARG A 273 19.19 -1.50 -3.08
N PHE A 274 18.71 -0.98 -1.95
CA PHE A 274 17.32 -0.58 -1.76
C PHE A 274 17.17 0.93 -1.63
N LYS A 275 16.13 1.45 -2.26
CA LYS A 275 15.72 2.86 -2.19
C LYS A 275 14.28 2.95 -1.70
N VAL A 276 14.02 3.79 -0.71
CA VAL A 276 12.67 4.18 -0.31
C VAL A 276 12.11 5.13 -1.37
N CYS A 277 10.95 4.81 -1.92
CA CYS A 277 10.31 5.54 -3.02
C CYS A 277 9.40 6.66 -2.52
N ASN A 278 8.65 6.40 -1.44
CA ASN A 278 7.77 7.37 -0.82
C ASN A 278 8.55 8.31 0.12
N TRP A 279 7.85 9.29 0.70
CA TRP A 279 8.39 10.21 1.70
C TRP A 279 7.85 9.87 3.09
N PRO A 280 8.56 9.05 3.91
CA PRO A 280 8.16 8.81 5.29
C PRO A 280 7.99 10.12 6.06
N CYS A 281 6.83 10.31 6.68
CA CYS A 281 6.48 11.61 7.26
C CYS A 281 7.18 11.90 8.59
N ASP A 282 7.71 10.89 9.25
CA ASP A 282 8.47 11.04 10.49
C ASP A 282 9.94 11.37 10.23
N ASN A 283 10.57 12.00 11.22
CA ASN A 283 12.03 12.24 11.24
C ASN A 283 12.58 12.91 9.96
N GLY A 284 11.78 13.74 9.28
CA GLY A 284 12.23 14.47 8.10
C GLY A 284 12.51 13.58 6.88
N GLY A 285 11.69 12.56 6.64
CA GLY A 285 11.80 11.67 5.49
C GLY A 285 12.60 10.40 5.76
N GLN A 286 12.85 10.06 7.01
CA GLN A 286 13.52 8.82 7.39
C GLN A 286 12.49 7.74 7.78
N GLU A 287 12.78 6.50 7.42
CA GLU A 287 11.95 5.36 7.80
C GLU A 287 11.82 5.23 9.33
N ARG A 288 10.60 4.99 9.78
CA ARG A 288 10.35 4.48 11.13
C ARG A 288 10.76 3.00 11.22
N ALA A 289 11.30 2.57 12.35
CA ALA A 289 11.43 1.16 12.66
C ALA A 289 10.03 0.58 12.94
N VAL A 290 9.64 -0.49 12.23
CA VAL A 290 8.33 -1.14 12.28
C VAL A 290 8.44 -2.58 12.76
N GLY A 291 7.33 -3.16 13.23
CA GLY A 291 7.27 -4.51 13.80
C GLY A 291 7.39 -5.62 12.78
N ASP A 292 6.77 -5.43 11.62
CA ASP A 292 6.77 -6.36 10.49
C ASP A 292 6.57 -5.64 9.16
N GLY A 293 6.63 -6.41 8.09
CA GLY A 293 6.42 -5.93 6.73
C GLY A 293 6.07 -7.06 5.77
N LEU A 294 5.93 -6.69 4.50
CA LEU A 294 5.77 -7.59 3.38
C LEU A 294 6.88 -7.33 2.35
N LEU A 295 7.50 -8.39 1.86
CA LEU A 295 8.53 -8.33 0.83
C LEU A 295 8.06 -9.05 -0.43
N ILE A 296 8.28 -8.44 -1.58
CA ILE A 296 8.16 -9.10 -2.88
C ILE A 296 9.50 -9.74 -3.18
N ILE A 297 9.50 -11.05 -3.34
CA ILE A 297 10.71 -11.86 -3.52
C ILE A 297 10.65 -12.69 -4.80
N SER A 298 11.81 -13.05 -5.32
CA SER A 298 11.93 -14.06 -6.38
C SER A 298 12.93 -15.15 -6.02
N ASN A 299 12.67 -16.35 -6.53
CA ASN A 299 13.53 -17.52 -6.36
C ASN A 299 14.68 -17.60 -7.40
N GLN A 300 14.92 -16.52 -8.16
CA GLN A 300 15.92 -16.44 -9.22
C GLN A 300 17.19 -15.72 -8.80
#